data_650948d258c06a0b4a98e2322f275609
#
_entry.id   650948d258c06a0b4a98e2322f275609
#
_cell.length_a   1.000
_cell.length_b   1.000
_cell.length_c   1.000
_cell.angle_alpha   90.00
_cell.angle_beta   90.00
_cell.angle_gamma   90.00
#
_symmetry.space_group_name_H-M   'P 1'
#
loop_
_entity.id
_entity.type
_entity.pdbx_description
1 polymer ?
#
loop_
_entity_poly.entity_id
_entity_poly.type
_entity_poly.pdbx_seq_one_letter_code
_entity_poly.pdbx_strand_id
1 'polypeptide(L)'
;TAALKERVNTVWVRVVGAAELAPGLGQLNLGTAAHVEKQHARMLWRQRTAFVMAAVLSGVLGAVFFVVWFLRRQERAFGWYALTSLWWTVYLSTLLATSTWQVWPIYDPSDPQFTGTLNMSRLNLTALVLYTLCFGIFTFRFCAQKLPRVERLLCTLAALGVGTILLVPRSHIEAASKVIVLTTALIFLLHCVQVQWRAWRTRNAQHVLLAVCCTVFLVVAVHDIYTVFRSWSAHEGWMPLSTLATTMFVALLLGVRLAASTRQVEQFNQELEAGIAKARNELAQALAREYTRNLEHTRLQERVQLAHDLHDGIGGSLVRSIAIVEQAQRARKPLANERVLSLLKMLRDDLRQMIDFGSSTGTAVAATPDQWIAPLRHRFTRIFDELQIPWEWHCDLEWRSELHRPSAMQCLSLARIMEEALSNSIKHSQARSIRVSCQQPSPDTLIIRMEDEGLGFKPESAQDASGFSVGMRSMAARARRIGASLRVDSTL
;
A
#
# COMPACT_ATOMS: atom_id res chain seq x y z
N THR A 1 71.71 -1.51 -32.62
CA THR A 1 72.61 -0.90 -33.61
C THR A 1 73.91 -1.69 -33.80
N ALA A 2 74.40 -2.42 -32.83
CA ALA A 2 75.63 -3.22 -32.91
C ALA A 2 75.52 -4.49 -33.79
N ALA A 3 74.33 -4.86 -34.22
CA ALA A 3 74.10 -6.06 -35.04
C ALA A 3 73.99 -5.81 -36.53
N LEU A 4 74.02 -4.55 -36.99
CA LEU A 4 73.90 -4.22 -38.39
C LEU A 4 75.34 -4.06 -39.01
N LYS A 5 75.54 -4.72 -40.12
CA LYS A 5 76.79 -4.59 -40.97
C LYS A 5 76.67 -3.38 -41.90
N GLU A 6 77.83 -2.78 -42.28
CA GLU A 6 77.88 -1.58 -43.12
C GLU A 6 77.39 -1.75 -44.56
N ARG A 7 77.12 -2.96 -45.05
CA ARG A 7 76.67 -3.17 -46.45
C ARG A 7 75.23 -3.75 -46.48
N VAL A 8 75.05 -5.04 -46.66
CA VAL A 8 73.76 -5.71 -46.82
C VAL A 8 73.49 -6.52 -45.58
N ASN A 9 72.30 -6.25 -44.94
CA ASN A 9 71.82 -7.04 -43.86
C ASN A 9 70.59 -7.82 -44.33
N THR A 10 70.58 -9.12 -44.12
CA THR A 10 69.40 -9.97 -44.42
C THR A 10 68.69 -10.34 -43.14
N VAL A 11 67.43 -9.98 -43.08
CA VAL A 11 66.57 -10.30 -41.97
C VAL A 11 65.60 -11.39 -42.41
N TRP A 12 65.65 -12.54 -41.75
CA TRP A 12 64.66 -13.62 -41.93
C TRP A 12 63.50 -13.46 -40.97
N VAL A 13 62.31 -13.31 -41.52
CA VAL A 13 61.10 -13.20 -40.72
C VAL A 13 60.18 -14.40 -41.00
N ARG A 14 59.95 -15.23 -39.99
CA ARG A 14 59.01 -16.34 -40.11
C ARG A 14 57.60 -15.84 -39.65
N VAL A 15 56.70 -15.82 -40.62
CA VAL A 15 55.26 -15.51 -40.30
C VAL A 15 54.55 -16.83 -40.13
N VAL A 16 54.00 -17.01 -38.95
CA VAL A 16 53.11 -18.14 -38.62
C VAL A 16 51.72 -17.59 -38.44
N GLY A 17 50.78 -18.03 -39.24
CA GLY A 17 49.38 -17.62 -39.15
C GLY A 17 48.45 -18.66 -39.70
N ALA A 18 47.20 -18.65 -39.33
CA ALA A 18 46.18 -19.48 -39.94
C ALA A 18 45.83 -18.89 -41.32
N ALA A 19 45.77 -19.76 -42.35
CA ALA A 19 45.43 -19.36 -43.71
C ALA A 19 44.10 -18.56 -43.79
N GLU A 20 43.19 -18.82 -42.87
CA GLU A 20 41.88 -18.19 -42.79
C GLU A 20 41.91 -16.74 -42.31
N LEU A 21 42.98 -16.30 -41.68
CA LEU A 21 43.15 -14.94 -41.12
C LEU A 21 43.97 -14.04 -42.05
N ALA A 22 44.28 -14.48 -43.27
CA ALA A 22 45.15 -13.78 -44.23
C ALA A 22 46.43 -13.24 -43.56
N PRO A 23 47.25 -14.15 -42.98
CA PRO A 23 48.43 -13.74 -42.26
C PRO A 23 49.41 -13.06 -43.25
N GLY A 24 49.82 -11.88 -42.90
CA GLY A 24 50.78 -11.10 -43.70
C GLY A 24 51.81 -10.43 -42.81
N LEU A 25 52.96 -10.16 -43.39
CA LEU A 25 53.96 -9.30 -42.80
C LEU A 25 53.45 -7.86 -42.95
N GLY A 26 53.12 -7.20 -41.81
CA GLY A 26 52.74 -5.77 -41.80
C GLY A 26 53.93 -4.90 -42.25
N GLN A 27 53.76 -3.59 -42.19
CA GLN A 27 54.85 -2.65 -42.56
C GLN A 27 56.05 -2.84 -41.63
N LEU A 28 57.18 -3.09 -42.23
CA LEU A 28 58.49 -3.14 -41.57
C LEU A 28 59.04 -1.73 -41.42
N ASN A 29 59.14 -1.28 -40.16
CA ASN A 29 59.73 0.02 -39.87
C ASN A 29 61.14 -0.16 -39.28
N LEU A 30 62.09 0.42 -39.90
CA LEU A 30 63.47 0.45 -39.45
C LEU A 30 63.84 1.88 -39.03
N GLY A 31 64.50 2.00 -37.88
CA GLY A 31 64.89 3.29 -37.35
C GLY A 31 65.68 3.19 -36.05
N THR A 32 65.87 4.31 -35.37
CA THR A 32 66.50 4.32 -34.04
C THR A 32 65.56 3.62 -33.01
N ALA A 33 66.15 2.96 -32.01
CA ALA A 33 65.43 2.21 -31.02
C ALA A 33 64.26 3.05 -30.38
N ALA A 34 64.54 4.29 -29.98
CA ALA A 34 63.56 5.20 -29.41
C ALA A 34 62.41 5.53 -30.38
N HIS A 35 62.68 5.66 -31.69
CA HIS A 35 61.67 5.92 -32.71
C HIS A 35 60.75 4.69 -32.90
N VAL A 36 61.37 3.51 -33.01
CA VAL A 36 60.67 2.24 -33.23
C VAL A 36 59.82 1.89 -31.99
N GLU A 37 60.32 2.06 -30.75
CA GLU A 37 59.57 1.86 -29.50
C GLU A 37 58.37 2.78 -29.43
N LYS A 38 58.51 4.07 -29.72
CA LYS A 38 57.41 5.03 -29.73
C LYS A 38 56.36 4.66 -30.77
N GLN A 39 56.78 4.23 -31.95
CA GLN A 39 55.87 3.79 -33.01
C GLN A 39 55.18 2.47 -32.64
N HIS A 40 55.91 1.52 -32.06
CA HIS A 40 55.35 0.27 -31.54
C HIS A 40 54.34 0.51 -30.41
N ALA A 41 54.64 1.38 -29.45
CA ALA A 41 53.70 1.75 -28.38
C ALA A 41 52.41 2.38 -28.95
N ARG A 42 52.51 3.24 -29.96
CA ARG A 42 51.33 3.81 -30.63
C ARG A 42 50.50 2.74 -31.38
N MET A 43 51.16 1.79 -32.04
CA MET A 43 50.49 0.69 -32.71
C MET A 43 49.80 -0.25 -31.71
N LEU A 44 50.51 -0.63 -30.64
CA LEU A 44 49.94 -1.42 -29.55
C LEU A 44 48.70 -0.76 -28.96
N TRP A 45 48.77 0.55 -28.70
CA TRP A 45 47.62 1.30 -28.19
C TRP A 45 46.43 1.22 -29.15
N ARG A 46 46.64 1.52 -30.44
CA ARG A 46 45.58 1.57 -31.45
C ARG A 46 44.99 0.19 -31.78
N GLN A 47 45.82 -0.83 -31.90
CA GLN A 47 45.40 -2.14 -32.42
C GLN A 47 44.99 -3.12 -31.34
N ARG A 48 45.44 -2.95 -30.09
CA ARG A 48 45.16 -3.88 -29.00
C ARG A 48 44.49 -3.22 -27.82
N THR A 49 45.14 -2.22 -27.23
CA THR A 49 44.62 -1.62 -25.97
C THR A 49 43.27 -0.96 -26.16
N ALA A 50 43.07 -0.19 -27.23
CA ALA A 50 41.78 0.45 -27.51
C ALA A 50 40.65 -0.57 -27.75
N PHE A 51 40.95 -1.68 -28.44
CA PHE A 51 39.99 -2.76 -28.68
C PHE A 51 39.64 -3.53 -27.39
N VAL A 52 40.62 -3.81 -26.52
CA VAL A 52 40.37 -4.44 -25.21
C VAL A 52 39.51 -3.54 -24.36
N MET A 53 39.82 -2.26 -24.26
CA MET A 53 39.02 -1.30 -23.52
C MET A 53 37.58 -1.24 -24.06
N ALA A 54 37.41 -1.19 -25.37
CA ALA A 54 36.12 -1.20 -26.03
C ALA A 54 35.31 -2.48 -25.70
N ALA A 55 35.95 -3.65 -25.74
CA ALA A 55 35.32 -4.94 -25.44
C ALA A 55 34.88 -5.01 -23.99
N VAL A 56 35.77 -4.63 -23.04
CA VAL A 56 35.44 -4.62 -21.60
C VAL A 56 34.30 -3.65 -21.31
N LEU A 57 34.38 -2.44 -21.83
CA LEU A 57 33.38 -1.40 -21.62
C LEU A 57 32.00 -1.82 -22.17
N SER A 58 31.99 -2.41 -23.39
CA SER A 58 30.78 -2.95 -23.98
C SER A 58 30.20 -4.11 -23.14
N GLY A 59 31.05 -5.05 -22.69
CA GLY A 59 30.62 -6.18 -21.88
C GLY A 59 29.99 -5.75 -20.55
N VAL A 60 30.65 -4.83 -19.84
CA VAL A 60 30.11 -4.27 -18.57
C VAL A 60 28.77 -3.58 -18.79
N LEU A 61 28.67 -2.75 -19.84
CA LEU A 61 27.47 -2.05 -20.17
C LEU A 61 26.32 -3.02 -20.52
N GLY A 62 26.65 -4.05 -21.32
CA GLY A 62 25.73 -5.13 -21.66
C GLY A 62 25.21 -5.86 -20.44
N ALA A 63 26.07 -6.16 -19.46
CA ALA A 63 25.69 -6.80 -18.20
C ALA A 63 24.75 -5.91 -17.38
N VAL A 64 25.05 -4.61 -17.27
CA VAL A 64 24.18 -3.63 -16.57
C VAL A 64 22.78 -3.60 -17.21
N PHE A 65 22.72 -3.50 -18.53
CA PHE A 65 21.43 -3.48 -19.24
C PHE A 65 20.67 -4.80 -19.17
N PHE A 66 21.39 -5.91 -19.12
CA PHE A 66 20.79 -7.22 -18.88
C PHE A 66 20.12 -7.28 -17.50
N VAL A 67 20.79 -6.81 -16.44
CA VAL A 67 20.22 -6.72 -15.08
C VAL A 67 19.00 -5.80 -15.06
N VAL A 68 19.09 -4.62 -15.67
CA VAL A 68 17.97 -3.68 -15.76
C VAL A 68 16.77 -4.32 -16.46
N TRP A 69 17.00 -5.01 -17.58
CA TRP A 69 15.95 -5.75 -18.29
C TRP A 69 15.39 -6.90 -17.47
N PHE A 70 16.24 -7.64 -16.75
CA PHE A 70 15.82 -8.74 -15.90
C PHE A 70 14.86 -8.28 -14.80
N LEU A 71 15.16 -7.13 -14.18
CA LEU A 71 14.32 -6.50 -13.17
C LEU A 71 13.05 -5.84 -13.76
N ARG A 72 13.15 -5.31 -14.99
CA ARG A 72 12.06 -4.61 -15.68
C ARG A 72 11.79 -5.22 -17.06
N ARG A 73 11.20 -6.40 -17.09
CA ARG A 73 10.95 -7.15 -18.34
C ARG A 73 10.04 -6.45 -19.35
N GLN A 74 9.28 -5.46 -18.92
CA GLN A 74 8.45 -4.64 -19.79
C GLN A 74 9.29 -3.77 -20.74
N GLU A 75 10.48 -3.40 -20.34
CA GLU A 75 11.42 -2.57 -21.10
C GLU A 75 12.25 -3.42 -22.09
N ARG A 76 11.59 -3.94 -23.11
CA ARG A 76 12.20 -4.86 -24.09
C ARG A 76 13.42 -4.27 -24.81
N ALA A 77 13.52 -2.95 -24.95
CA ALA A 77 14.65 -2.28 -25.59
C ALA A 77 15.97 -2.60 -24.87
N PHE A 78 15.99 -2.65 -23.53
CA PHE A 78 17.19 -2.93 -22.76
C PHE A 78 17.71 -4.36 -22.97
N GLY A 79 16.81 -5.34 -23.07
CA GLY A 79 17.19 -6.71 -23.38
C GLY A 79 17.87 -6.82 -24.76
N TRP A 80 17.32 -6.15 -25.77
CA TRP A 80 17.93 -6.12 -27.11
C TRP A 80 19.27 -5.38 -27.12
N TYR A 81 19.41 -4.31 -26.34
CA TYR A 81 20.71 -3.65 -26.19
C TYR A 81 21.75 -4.55 -25.52
N ALA A 82 21.36 -5.29 -24.47
CA ALA A 82 22.26 -6.24 -23.82
C ALA A 82 22.78 -7.32 -24.80
N LEU A 83 21.88 -7.85 -25.65
CA LEU A 83 22.26 -8.79 -26.72
C LEU A 83 23.17 -8.13 -27.78
N THR A 84 22.87 -6.90 -28.16
CA THR A 84 23.75 -6.11 -29.08
C THR A 84 25.15 -5.98 -28.48
N SER A 85 25.25 -5.60 -27.23
CA SER A 85 26.49 -5.43 -26.49
C SER A 85 27.29 -6.74 -26.35
N LEU A 86 26.57 -7.84 -26.10
CA LEU A 86 27.15 -9.19 -26.03
C LEU A 86 27.82 -9.58 -27.37
N TRP A 87 27.07 -9.46 -28.48
CA TRP A 87 27.59 -9.82 -29.79
C TRP A 87 28.71 -8.90 -30.24
N TRP A 88 28.66 -7.61 -29.89
CA TRP A 88 29.75 -6.67 -30.11
C TRP A 88 30.99 -7.06 -29.32
N THR A 89 30.87 -7.44 -28.07
CA THR A 89 31.98 -7.91 -27.23
C THR A 89 32.61 -9.20 -27.82
N VAL A 90 31.77 -10.15 -28.25
CA VAL A 90 32.24 -11.37 -28.93
C VAL A 90 33.00 -11.00 -30.22
N TYR A 91 32.46 -10.09 -31.05
CA TYR A 91 33.09 -9.62 -32.25
C TYR A 91 34.48 -9.01 -31.99
N LEU A 92 34.61 -8.09 -31.04
CA LEU A 92 35.88 -7.48 -30.67
C LEU A 92 36.86 -8.51 -30.07
N SER A 93 36.38 -9.45 -29.28
CA SER A 93 37.20 -10.51 -28.68
C SER A 93 37.82 -11.42 -29.75
N THR A 94 37.08 -11.73 -30.82
CA THR A 94 37.59 -12.52 -31.93
C THR A 94 38.67 -11.77 -32.76
N LEU A 95 38.57 -10.44 -32.85
CA LEU A 95 39.60 -9.61 -33.48
C LEU A 95 40.89 -9.56 -32.64
N LEU A 96 40.82 -9.68 -31.33
CA LEU A 96 41.94 -9.65 -30.39
C LEU A 96 42.62 -11.02 -30.25
N ALA A 97 41.98 -12.08 -30.71
CA ALA A 97 42.51 -13.44 -30.58
C ALA A 97 43.78 -13.61 -31.45
N THR A 98 44.86 -13.98 -30.80
CA THR A 98 46.15 -14.24 -31.44
C THR A 98 46.40 -15.71 -31.76
N SER A 99 45.51 -16.58 -31.28
CA SER A 99 45.57 -18.04 -31.53
C SER A 99 44.25 -18.51 -32.14
N THR A 100 44.35 -19.49 -33.02
CA THR A 100 43.18 -20.16 -33.61
C THR A 100 42.50 -21.03 -32.56
N TRP A 101 41.40 -20.55 -32.04
CA TRP A 101 40.56 -21.29 -31.09
C TRP A 101 39.45 -22.00 -31.88
N GLN A 102 39.35 -23.33 -31.74
CA GLN A 102 38.26 -24.09 -32.28
C GLN A 102 37.14 -24.10 -31.23
N VAL A 103 36.05 -23.38 -31.47
CA VAL A 103 34.95 -23.24 -30.49
C VAL A 103 34.06 -24.51 -30.51
N TRP A 104 33.87 -25.12 -31.67
CA TRP A 104 33.07 -26.33 -31.82
C TRP A 104 33.57 -27.16 -33.01
N PRO A 105 34.07 -28.38 -32.83
CA PRO A 105 34.40 -29.27 -33.92
C PRO A 105 33.13 -29.98 -34.42
N ILE A 106 32.59 -29.53 -35.54
CA ILE A 106 31.77 -30.40 -36.39
C ILE A 106 32.80 -31.06 -37.35
N TYR A 107 33.25 -32.25 -36.99
CA TYR A 107 34.25 -32.98 -37.73
C TYR A 107 33.58 -33.96 -38.70
N ASP A 108 33.77 -33.79 -40.01
CA ASP A 108 33.46 -34.80 -40.98
C ASP A 108 34.81 -35.44 -41.46
N PRO A 109 35.10 -36.69 -41.05
CA PRO A 109 36.34 -37.35 -41.46
C PRO A 109 36.38 -37.69 -42.95
N SER A 110 35.23 -37.70 -43.63
CA SER A 110 35.14 -38.05 -45.06
C SER A 110 35.38 -36.88 -46.00
N ASP A 111 35.25 -35.65 -45.52
CA ASP A 111 35.54 -34.44 -46.31
C ASP A 111 36.50 -33.51 -45.58
N PRO A 112 37.81 -33.61 -45.87
CA PRO A 112 38.82 -32.73 -45.29
C PRO A 112 38.61 -31.25 -45.65
N GLN A 113 37.81 -30.96 -46.69
CA GLN A 113 37.46 -29.59 -47.08
C GLN A 113 36.23 -29.06 -46.31
N PHE A 114 35.39 -29.94 -45.85
CA PHE A 114 34.22 -29.61 -45.05
C PHE A 114 34.51 -29.79 -43.55
N THR A 115 35.49 -29.14 -43.05
CA THR A 115 35.58 -28.99 -41.59
C THR A 115 34.62 -27.90 -41.19
N GLY A 116 33.38 -28.27 -40.92
CA GLY A 116 32.36 -27.45 -40.30
C GLY A 116 32.73 -27.07 -38.85
N THR A 117 33.91 -26.52 -38.68
CA THR A 117 34.37 -26.01 -37.38
C THR A 117 33.96 -24.56 -37.27
N LEU A 118 33.29 -24.22 -36.18
CA LEU A 118 33.11 -22.84 -35.78
C LEU A 118 34.49 -22.31 -35.38
N ASN A 119 35.25 -21.88 -36.38
CA ASN A 119 36.55 -21.24 -36.17
C ASN A 119 36.36 -19.76 -35.83
N MET A 120 37.45 -19.07 -35.44
CA MET A 120 37.40 -17.66 -35.04
C MET A 120 36.88 -16.75 -36.15
N SER A 121 37.16 -17.04 -37.40
CA SER A 121 36.69 -16.24 -38.56
C SER A 121 35.16 -16.37 -38.72
N ARG A 122 34.62 -17.60 -38.64
CA ARG A 122 33.17 -17.83 -38.71
C ARG A 122 32.43 -17.27 -37.51
N LEU A 123 33.04 -17.37 -36.31
CA LEU A 123 32.49 -16.76 -35.09
C LEU A 123 32.45 -15.24 -35.21
N ASN A 124 33.52 -14.62 -35.75
CA ASN A 124 33.60 -13.18 -35.98
C ASN A 124 32.45 -12.71 -36.90
N LEU A 125 32.28 -13.36 -38.05
CA LEU A 125 31.22 -13.03 -39.01
C LEU A 125 29.83 -13.26 -38.43
N THR A 126 29.64 -14.35 -37.71
CA THR A 126 28.36 -14.64 -37.04
C THR A 126 28.04 -13.56 -36.00
N ALA A 127 29.02 -13.17 -35.18
CA ALA A 127 28.86 -12.10 -34.20
C ALA A 127 28.49 -10.76 -34.84
N LEU A 128 29.10 -10.43 -36.01
CA LEU A 128 28.77 -9.21 -36.76
C LEU A 128 27.34 -9.21 -37.28
N VAL A 129 26.88 -10.34 -37.85
CA VAL A 129 25.48 -10.49 -38.33
C VAL A 129 24.49 -10.35 -37.18
N LEU A 130 24.73 -11.04 -36.07
CA LEU A 130 23.83 -11.02 -34.90
C LEU A 130 23.86 -9.66 -34.17
N TYR A 131 25.02 -9.02 -34.13
CA TYR A 131 25.13 -7.63 -33.64
C TYR A 131 24.21 -6.70 -34.45
N THR A 132 24.28 -6.74 -35.76
CA THR A 132 23.49 -5.87 -36.65
C THR A 132 22.00 -6.15 -36.52
N LEU A 133 21.59 -7.42 -36.40
CA LEU A 133 20.22 -7.81 -36.16
C LEU A 133 19.71 -7.24 -34.80
N CYS A 134 20.46 -7.49 -33.73
CA CYS A 134 20.09 -7.04 -32.39
C CYS A 134 20.03 -5.52 -32.28
N PHE A 135 21.02 -4.83 -32.92
CA PHE A 135 21.05 -3.37 -33.01
C PHE A 135 19.82 -2.82 -33.75
N GLY A 136 19.43 -3.41 -34.86
CA GLY A 136 18.27 -3.00 -35.62
C GLY A 136 16.99 -3.16 -34.80
N ILE A 137 16.79 -4.31 -34.13
CA ILE A 137 15.61 -4.53 -33.27
C ILE A 137 15.63 -3.59 -32.04
N PHE A 138 16.83 -3.37 -31.45
CA PHE A 138 17.01 -2.39 -30.40
C PHE A 138 16.51 -1.00 -30.83
N THR A 139 16.94 -0.50 -31.96
CA THR A 139 16.57 0.83 -32.47
C THR A 139 15.06 0.92 -32.71
N PHE A 140 14.42 -0.13 -33.25
CA PHE A 140 12.97 -0.17 -33.40
C PHE A 140 12.22 -0.14 -32.07
N ARG A 141 12.63 -0.96 -31.09
CA ARG A 141 12.02 -0.97 -29.76
C ARG A 141 12.24 0.32 -29.01
N PHE A 142 13.43 0.90 -29.14
CA PHE A 142 13.79 2.17 -28.52
C PHE A 142 12.94 3.34 -29.07
N CYS A 143 12.76 3.39 -30.39
CA CYS A 143 11.92 4.39 -31.05
C CYS A 143 10.43 4.06 -31.03
N ALA A 144 10.00 3.07 -30.24
CA ALA A 144 8.62 2.59 -30.13
C ALA A 144 7.97 2.26 -31.50
N GLN A 145 8.78 1.75 -32.45
CA GLN A 145 8.32 1.34 -33.76
C GLN A 145 7.96 -0.15 -33.77
N LYS A 146 6.81 -0.48 -34.35
CA LYS A 146 6.37 -1.86 -34.58
C LYS A 146 6.36 -2.12 -36.08
N LEU A 147 7.44 -2.70 -36.61
CA LEU A 147 7.64 -3.01 -38.02
C LEU A 147 7.77 -4.53 -38.24
N PRO A 148 6.69 -5.31 -38.04
CA PRO A 148 6.80 -6.78 -38.01
C PRO A 148 7.26 -7.39 -39.34
N ARG A 149 7.00 -6.72 -40.47
CA ARG A 149 7.47 -7.18 -41.79
C ARG A 149 9.00 -7.01 -41.92
N VAL A 150 9.51 -5.84 -41.49
CA VAL A 150 10.97 -5.54 -41.52
C VAL A 150 11.73 -6.43 -40.53
N GLU A 151 11.17 -6.60 -39.29
CA GLU A 151 11.76 -7.48 -38.29
C GLU A 151 11.88 -8.93 -38.81
N ARG A 152 10.83 -9.45 -39.44
CA ARG A 152 10.87 -10.79 -40.05
C ARG A 152 11.90 -10.89 -41.15
N LEU A 153 11.98 -9.88 -42.05
CA LEU A 153 12.97 -9.83 -43.09
C LEU A 153 14.40 -9.82 -42.53
N LEU A 154 14.67 -9.02 -41.50
CA LEU A 154 15.97 -8.97 -40.84
C LEU A 154 16.32 -10.31 -40.17
N CYS A 155 15.40 -10.94 -39.49
CA CYS A 155 15.59 -12.26 -38.91
C CYS A 155 15.90 -13.32 -39.97
N THR A 156 15.18 -13.30 -41.11
CA THR A 156 15.42 -14.25 -42.21
C THR A 156 16.78 -14.02 -42.87
N LEU A 157 17.14 -12.75 -43.10
CA LEU A 157 18.47 -12.41 -43.68
C LEU A 157 19.62 -12.81 -42.71
N ALA A 158 19.43 -12.57 -41.39
CA ALA A 158 20.40 -12.98 -40.39
C ALA A 158 20.54 -14.52 -40.33
N ALA A 159 19.41 -15.24 -40.35
CA ALA A 159 19.42 -16.71 -40.36
C ALA A 159 20.10 -17.28 -41.63
N LEU A 160 19.81 -16.70 -42.80
CA LEU A 160 20.47 -17.06 -44.04
C LEU A 160 21.94 -16.76 -43.99
N GLY A 161 22.34 -15.57 -43.50
CA GLY A 161 23.75 -15.19 -43.35
C GLY A 161 24.52 -16.15 -42.43
N VAL A 162 23.95 -16.45 -41.25
CA VAL A 162 24.58 -17.41 -40.32
C VAL A 162 24.62 -18.81 -40.92
N GLY A 163 23.53 -19.26 -41.56
CA GLY A 163 23.50 -20.55 -42.25
C GLY A 163 24.57 -20.65 -43.35
N THR A 164 24.72 -19.60 -44.15
CA THR A 164 25.77 -19.52 -45.18
C THR A 164 27.18 -19.59 -44.55
N ILE A 165 27.42 -18.83 -43.46
CA ILE A 165 28.71 -18.86 -42.76
C ILE A 165 29.04 -20.27 -42.25
N LEU A 166 28.09 -20.99 -41.75
CA LEU A 166 28.31 -22.33 -41.19
C LEU A 166 28.49 -23.40 -42.26
N LEU A 167 27.78 -23.31 -43.39
CA LEU A 167 27.68 -24.35 -44.39
C LEU A 167 28.66 -24.17 -45.56
N VAL A 168 29.17 -22.96 -45.80
CA VAL A 168 30.07 -22.67 -46.93
C VAL A 168 31.43 -23.40 -46.77
N PRO A 169 31.90 -24.14 -47.78
CA PRO A 169 33.23 -24.74 -47.80
C PRO A 169 34.36 -23.71 -47.66
N ARG A 170 35.51 -24.16 -47.16
CA ARG A 170 36.67 -23.28 -46.93
C ARG A 170 37.13 -22.55 -48.19
N SER A 171 37.07 -23.20 -49.36
CA SER A 171 37.45 -22.61 -50.65
C SER A 171 36.64 -21.36 -51.03
N HIS A 172 35.41 -21.24 -50.57
CA HIS A 172 34.50 -20.13 -50.94
C HIS A 172 34.24 -19.16 -49.77
N ILE A 173 34.85 -19.38 -48.61
CA ILE A 173 34.58 -18.59 -47.40
C ILE A 173 34.99 -17.12 -47.57
N GLU A 174 36.04 -16.85 -48.32
CA GLU A 174 36.50 -15.48 -48.57
C GLU A 174 35.48 -14.68 -49.40
N ALA A 175 34.99 -15.29 -50.50
CA ALA A 175 33.94 -14.66 -51.31
C ALA A 175 32.65 -14.46 -50.52
N ALA A 176 32.20 -15.48 -49.76
CA ALA A 176 31.03 -15.41 -48.93
C ALA A 176 31.17 -14.34 -47.82
N SER A 177 32.36 -14.26 -47.19
CA SER A 177 32.61 -13.25 -46.15
C SER A 177 32.51 -11.82 -46.68
N LYS A 178 33.03 -11.54 -47.86
CA LYS A 178 32.93 -10.23 -48.53
C LYS A 178 31.46 -9.85 -48.76
N VAL A 179 30.66 -10.78 -49.25
CA VAL A 179 29.21 -10.55 -49.51
C VAL A 179 28.47 -10.30 -48.18
N ILE A 180 28.74 -11.13 -47.17
CA ILE A 180 28.07 -11.01 -45.87
C ILE A 180 28.46 -9.70 -45.17
N VAL A 181 29.74 -9.34 -45.16
CA VAL A 181 30.19 -8.07 -44.56
C VAL A 181 29.55 -6.88 -45.28
N LEU A 182 29.57 -6.88 -46.62
CA LEU A 182 28.95 -5.78 -47.40
C LEU A 182 27.45 -5.67 -47.15
N THR A 183 26.73 -6.80 -47.15
CA THR A 183 25.27 -6.82 -46.88
C THR A 183 24.97 -6.35 -45.46
N THR A 184 25.73 -6.82 -44.47
CA THR A 184 25.57 -6.44 -43.07
C THR A 184 25.86 -4.96 -42.86
N ALA A 185 26.92 -4.43 -43.49
CA ALA A 185 27.26 -3.01 -43.46
C ALA A 185 26.15 -2.16 -44.07
N LEU A 186 25.60 -2.58 -45.23
CA LEU A 186 24.49 -1.88 -45.87
C LEU A 186 23.24 -1.85 -44.98
N ILE A 187 22.87 -2.98 -44.37
CA ILE A 187 21.75 -3.06 -43.42
C ILE A 187 21.99 -2.12 -42.24
N PHE A 188 23.20 -2.12 -41.69
CA PHE A 188 23.56 -1.24 -40.56
C PHE A 188 23.46 0.25 -40.95
N LEU A 189 23.96 0.64 -42.12
CA LEU A 189 23.84 2.01 -42.61
C LEU A 189 22.38 2.43 -42.84
N LEU A 190 21.56 1.54 -43.41
CA LEU A 190 20.13 1.79 -43.59
C LEU A 190 19.43 2.01 -42.24
N HIS A 191 19.79 1.25 -41.17
CA HIS A 191 19.30 1.48 -39.84
C HIS A 191 19.70 2.85 -39.29
N CYS A 192 20.96 3.25 -39.47
CA CYS A 192 21.42 4.58 -39.05
C CYS A 192 20.64 5.70 -39.74
N VAL A 193 20.41 5.59 -41.07
CA VAL A 193 19.61 6.57 -41.83
C VAL A 193 18.17 6.60 -41.36
N GLN A 194 17.56 5.44 -41.08
CA GLN A 194 16.20 5.35 -40.56
C GLN A 194 16.07 6.04 -39.18
N VAL A 195 17.06 5.87 -38.30
CA VAL A 195 17.08 6.54 -36.99
C VAL A 195 17.16 8.06 -37.17
N GLN A 196 18.00 8.56 -38.13
CA GLN A 196 18.08 9.98 -38.44
C GLN A 196 16.72 10.54 -38.89
N TRP A 197 16.09 9.85 -39.85
CA TRP A 197 14.80 10.24 -40.38
C TRP A 197 13.72 10.26 -39.28
N ARG A 198 13.75 9.27 -38.39
CA ARG A 198 12.83 9.18 -37.27
C ARG A 198 13.03 10.32 -36.28
N ALA A 199 14.27 10.61 -35.90
CA ALA A 199 14.60 11.71 -34.99
C ALA A 199 14.12 13.07 -35.53
N TRP A 200 14.35 13.30 -36.85
CA TRP A 200 13.92 14.51 -37.53
C TRP A 200 12.39 14.67 -37.50
N ARG A 201 11.64 13.57 -37.72
CA ARG A 201 10.18 13.59 -37.76
C ARG A 201 9.53 13.72 -36.40
N THR A 202 10.09 13.10 -35.34
CA THR A 202 9.49 13.06 -33.99
C THR A 202 9.96 14.19 -33.11
N ARG A 203 11.13 14.76 -33.37
CA ARG A 203 11.81 15.78 -32.54
C ARG A 203 11.91 15.42 -31.04
N ASN A 204 11.83 14.14 -30.71
CA ASN A 204 11.96 13.66 -29.34
C ASN A 204 13.44 13.69 -28.94
N ALA A 205 13.78 14.29 -27.79
CA ALA A 205 15.14 14.42 -27.30
C ALA A 205 15.89 13.06 -27.24
N GLN A 206 15.22 11.98 -26.87
CA GLN A 206 15.84 10.64 -26.83
C GLN A 206 16.15 10.11 -28.23
N HIS A 207 15.27 10.34 -29.21
CA HIS A 207 15.52 9.95 -30.61
C HIS A 207 16.63 10.79 -31.25
N VAL A 208 16.66 12.10 -30.95
CA VAL A 208 17.72 12.99 -31.40
C VAL A 208 19.07 12.54 -30.82
N LEU A 209 19.12 12.19 -29.56
CA LEU A 209 20.32 11.69 -28.91
C LEU A 209 20.81 10.38 -29.56
N LEU A 210 19.92 9.43 -29.86
CA LEU A 210 20.25 8.21 -30.61
C LEU A 210 20.74 8.52 -32.01
N ALA A 211 20.14 9.49 -32.68
CA ALA A 211 20.57 9.93 -34.02
C ALA A 211 21.99 10.50 -34.01
N VAL A 212 22.36 11.30 -33.02
CA VAL A 212 23.71 11.81 -32.83
C VAL A 212 24.71 10.66 -32.70
N CYS A 213 24.38 9.62 -31.91
CA CYS A 213 25.19 8.42 -31.80
C CYS A 213 25.34 7.70 -33.15
N CYS A 214 24.23 7.51 -33.88
CA CYS A 214 24.27 6.90 -35.21
C CYS A 214 25.06 7.75 -36.23
N THR A 215 25.12 9.07 -36.08
CA THR A 215 26.00 9.92 -36.91
C THR A 215 27.46 9.61 -36.68
N VAL A 216 27.87 9.42 -35.42
CA VAL A 216 29.26 8.98 -35.13
C VAL A 216 29.58 7.64 -35.79
N PHE A 217 28.64 6.68 -35.76
CA PHE A 217 28.82 5.41 -36.46
C PHE A 217 28.97 5.58 -37.96
N LEU A 218 28.16 6.44 -38.59
CA LEU A 218 28.27 6.72 -40.01
C LEU A 218 29.63 7.31 -40.35
N VAL A 219 30.13 8.28 -39.60
CA VAL A 219 31.45 8.89 -39.79
C VAL A 219 32.55 7.87 -39.64
N VAL A 220 32.50 7.04 -38.57
CA VAL A 220 33.49 5.98 -38.35
C VAL A 220 33.46 4.95 -39.48
N ALA A 221 32.27 4.49 -39.90
CA ALA A 221 32.12 3.52 -40.97
C ALA A 221 32.66 4.05 -42.31
N VAL A 222 32.35 5.30 -42.66
CA VAL A 222 32.87 5.94 -43.89
C VAL A 222 34.40 6.05 -43.84
N HIS A 223 34.96 6.46 -42.70
CA HIS A 223 36.40 6.55 -42.51
C HIS A 223 37.05 5.17 -42.64
N ASP A 224 36.52 4.14 -41.99
CA ASP A 224 37.11 2.81 -41.99
C ASP A 224 37.01 2.16 -43.40
N ILE A 225 35.89 2.36 -44.09
CA ILE A 225 35.75 1.94 -45.49
C ILE A 225 36.79 2.65 -46.37
N TYR A 226 36.94 3.98 -46.22
CA TYR A 226 37.93 4.75 -47.01
C TYR A 226 39.35 4.27 -46.76
N THR A 227 39.72 3.98 -45.50
CA THR A 227 41.08 3.49 -45.16
C THR A 227 41.34 2.11 -45.74
N VAL A 228 40.36 1.21 -45.71
CA VAL A 228 40.46 -0.12 -46.35
C VAL A 228 40.64 0.00 -47.86
N PHE A 229 39.93 0.87 -48.53
CA PHE A 229 40.08 1.06 -49.99
C PHE A 229 41.42 1.70 -50.40
N ARG A 230 41.93 2.62 -49.54
CA ARG A 230 43.15 3.36 -49.85
C ARG A 230 44.44 2.59 -49.57
N SER A 231 44.52 1.84 -48.51
CA SER A 231 45.76 1.26 -48.00
C SER A 231 45.75 -0.25 -47.80
N TRP A 232 44.59 -0.92 -47.98
CA TRP A 232 44.37 -2.33 -47.63
C TRP A 232 44.94 -2.73 -46.28
N SER A 233 45.27 -1.75 -45.43
CA SER A 233 45.79 -1.96 -44.09
C SER A 233 44.68 -1.58 -43.09
N ALA A 234 44.07 -2.57 -42.50
CA ALA A 234 43.07 -2.41 -41.45
C ALA A 234 43.61 -1.74 -40.16
N HIS A 235 44.80 -1.17 -40.21
CA HIS A 235 45.59 -0.77 -39.06
C HIS A 235 45.23 0.62 -38.49
N GLU A 236 44.40 1.41 -39.19
CA GLU A 236 44.04 2.76 -38.78
C GLU A 236 42.52 2.92 -38.50
N GLY A 237 41.82 1.82 -38.28
CA GLY A 237 40.36 1.85 -38.02
C GLY A 237 39.97 2.63 -36.75
N TRP A 238 38.95 3.45 -36.91
CA TRP A 238 38.35 4.22 -35.80
C TRP A 238 37.28 3.45 -35.06
N MET A 239 37.07 2.17 -35.38
CA MET A 239 36.07 1.28 -34.81
C MET A 239 35.99 1.30 -33.25
N PRO A 240 37.13 1.32 -32.50
CA PRO A 240 37.07 1.43 -31.04
C PRO A 240 36.45 2.74 -30.54
N LEU A 241 36.59 3.84 -31.31
CA LEU A 241 35.97 5.14 -30.95
C LEU A 241 34.44 5.07 -30.99
N SER A 242 33.87 4.26 -31.89
CA SER A 242 32.43 4.07 -31.95
C SER A 242 31.88 3.46 -30.66
N THR A 243 32.65 2.56 -30.03
CA THR A 243 32.25 1.94 -28.74
C THR A 243 32.26 2.97 -27.59
N LEU A 244 33.26 3.85 -27.54
CA LEU A 244 33.34 4.93 -26.57
C LEU A 244 32.15 5.89 -26.72
N ALA A 245 31.88 6.31 -27.96
CA ALA A 245 30.73 7.17 -28.27
C ALA A 245 29.41 6.52 -27.88
N THR A 246 29.23 5.23 -28.20
CA THR A 246 28.04 4.46 -27.80
C THR A 246 27.88 4.40 -26.30
N THR A 247 28.96 4.13 -25.57
CA THR A 247 28.93 4.02 -24.11
C THR A 247 28.55 5.33 -23.46
N MET A 248 29.17 6.43 -23.91
CA MET A 248 28.85 7.76 -23.41
C MET A 248 27.40 8.14 -23.71
N PHE A 249 26.95 7.84 -24.92
CA PHE A 249 25.57 8.06 -25.34
C PHE A 249 24.56 7.27 -24.47
N VAL A 250 24.83 5.98 -24.29
CA VAL A 250 23.93 5.11 -23.53
C VAL A 250 23.94 5.48 -22.04
N ALA A 251 25.08 5.85 -21.47
CA ALA A 251 25.18 6.36 -20.11
C ALA A 251 24.34 7.63 -19.94
N LEU A 252 24.46 8.58 -20.87
CA LEU A 252 23.67 9.81 -20.87
C LEU A 252 22.17 9.52 -21.01
N LEU A 253 21.82 8.63 -21.93
CA LEU A 253 20.43 8.20 -22.13
C LEU A 253 19.84 7.57 -20.88
N LEU A 254 20.58 6.69 -20.22
CA LEU A 254 20.16 6.04 -18.98
C LEU A 254 20.00 7.09 -17.87
N GLY A 255 20.93 8.04 -17.77
CA GLY A 255 20.85 9.15 -16.82
C GLY A 255 19.60 10.00 -17.02
N VAL A 256 19.33 10.41 -18.27
CA VAL A 256 18.12 11.19 -18.61
C VAL A 256 16.84 10.40 -18.30
N ARG A 257 16.81 9.12 -18.64
CA ARG A 257 15.64 8.25 -18.38
C ARG A 257 15.42 8.02 -16.91
N LEU A 258 16.49 7.80 -16.15
CA LEU A 258 16.43 7.65 -14.70
C LEU A 258 15.92 8.93 -14.04
N ALA A 259 16.48 10.08 -14.42
CA ALA A 259 16.03 11.38 -13.91
C ALA A 259 14.55 11.67 -14.22
N ALA A 260 14.09 11.32 -15.42
CA ALA A 260 12.68 11.44 -15.78
C ALA A 260 11.78 10.52 -14.96
N SER A 261 12.20 9.27 -14.75
CA SER A 261 11.47 8.30 -13.92
C SER A 261 11.40 8.74 -12.46
N THR A 262 12.49 9.27 -11.90
CA THR A 262 12.54 9.78 -10.53
C THR A 262 11.58 10.95 -10.36
N ARG A 263 11.62 11.92 -11.28
CA ARG A 263 10.66 13.07 -11.26
C ARG A 263 9.20 12.62 -11.31
N GLN A 264 8.89 11.62 -12.13
CA GLN A 264 7.53 11.09 -12.22
C GLN A 264 7.08 10.43 -10.92
N VAL A 265 7.97 9.69 -10.24
CA VAL A 265 7.70 9.09 -8.94
C VAL A 265 7.50 10.18 -7.86
N GLU A 266 8.34 11.21 -7.87
CA GLU A 266 8.22 12.33 -6.95
C GLU A 266 6.88 13.08 -7.12
N GLN A 267 6.49 13.35 -8.37
CA GLN A 267 5.19 13.97 -8.67
C GLN A 267 4.03 13.10 -8.20
N PHE A 268 4.08 11.79 -8.48
CA PHE A 268 3.05 10.86 -8.04
C PHE A 268 2.96 10.80 -6.50
N ASN A 269 4.10 10.80 -5.79
CA ASN A 269 4.11 10.83 -4.33
C ASN A 269 3.50 12.11 -3.77
N GLN A 270 3.80 13.28 -4.37
CA GLN A 270 3.19 14.55 -3.98
C GLN A 270 1.68 14.57 -4.20
N GLU A 271 1.20 14.06 -5.34
CA GLU A 271 -0.23 13.92 -5.62
C GLU A 271 -0.92 12.97 -4.64
N LEU A 272 -0.26 11.87 -4.29
CA LEU A 272 -0.76 10.89 -3.32
C LEU A 272 -0.85 11.50 -1.91
N GLU A 273 0.19 12.21 -1.46
CA GLU A 273 0.18 12.90 -0.18
C GLU A 273 -0.93 13.97 -0.10
N ALA A 274 -1.08 14.76 -1.15
CA ALA A 274 -2.17 15.73 -1.25
C ALA A 274 -3.55 15.05 -1.22
N GLY A 275 -3.71 13.93 -1.92
CA GLY A 275 -4.93 13.12 -1.91
C GLY A 275 -5.24 12.56 -0.52
N ILE A 276 -4.24 12.02 0.17
CA ILE A 276 -4.38 11.51 1.56
C ILE A 276 -4.77 12.63 2.52
N ALA A 277 -4.11 13.80 2.42
CA ALA A 277 -4.43 14.95 3.26
C ALA A 277 -5.88 15.43 3.04
N LYS A 278 -6.33 15.49 1.79
CA LYS A 278 -7.71 15.84 1.45
C LYS A 278 -8.71 14.83 2.00
N ALA A 279 -8.47 13.53 1.80
CA ALA A 279 -9.35 12.47 2.31
C ALA A 279 -9.43 12.47 3.85
N ARG A 280 -8.30 12.72 4.54
CA ARG A 280 -8.28 12.87 6.01
C ARG A 280 -9.12 14.05 6.49
N ASN A 281 -9.02 15.19 5.80
CA ASN A 281 -9.82 16.38 6.15
C ASN A 281 -11.31 16.13 5.91
N GLU A 282 -11.68 15.52 4.81
CA GLU A 282 -13.07 15.16 4.50
C GLU A 282 -13.64 14.18 5.54
N LEU A 283 -12.85 13.17 5.92
CA LEU A 283 -13.24 12.20 6.97
C LEU A 283 -13.39 12.89 8.33
N ALA A 284 -12.45 13.75 8.72
CA ALA A 284 -12.53 14.50 9.97
C ALA A 284 -13.79 15.39 10.05
N GLN A 285 -14.11 16.07 8.93
CA GLN A 285 -15.34 16.86 8.85
C GLN A 285 -16.59 16.01 8.90
N ALA A 286 -16.60 14.84 8.25
CA ALA A 286 -17.73 13.91 8.29
C ALA A 286 -17.97 13.38 9.71
N LEU A 287 -16.91 12.95 10.40
CA LEU A 287 -16.96 12.50 11.79
C LEU A 287 -17.43 13.60 12.75
N ALA A 288 -16.95 14.84 12.56
CA ALA A 288 -17.40 15.97 13.38
C ALA A 288 -18.91 16.26 13.20
N ARG A 289 -19.40 16.18 11.97
CA ARG A 289 -20.85 16.33 11.67
C ARG A 289 -21.67 15.21 12.27
N GLU A 290 -21.20 13.98 12.17
CA GLU A 290 -21.86 12.80 12.76
C GLU A 290 -21.90 12.91 14.28
N TYR A 291 -20.80 13.28 14.92
CA TYR A 291 -20.73 13.49 16.37
C TYR A 291 -21.73 14.56 16.84
N THR A 292 -21.81 15.68 16.12
CA THR A 292 -22.75 16.76 16.43
C THR A 292 -24.21 16.26 16.32
N ARG A 293 -24.54 15.54 15.25
CA ARG A 293 -25.88 14.96 15.06
C ARG A 293 -26.23 13.95 16.16
N ASN A 294 -25.29 13.11 16.55
CA ASN A 294 -25.50 12.13 17.61
C ASN A 294 -25.76 12.81 18.96
N LEU A 295 -25.02 13.89 19.27
CA LEU A 295 -25.27 14.69 20.46
C LEU A 295 -26.69 15.33 20.47
N GLU A 296 -27.09 15.91 19.35
CA GLU A 296 -28.44 16.48 19.22
C GLU A 296 -29.52 15.42 19.35
N HIS A 297 -29.32 14.26 18.70
CA HIS A 297 -30.24 13.15 18.80
C HIS A 297 -30.37 12.62 20.24
N THR A 298 -29.24 12.46 20.94
CA THR A 298 -29.24 12.06 22.35
C THR A 298 -30.00 13.06 23.22
N ARG A 299 -29.76 14.37 23.05
CA ARG A 299 -30.49 15.43 23.76
C ARG A 299 -31.98 15.43 23.47
N LEU A 300 -32.38 15.17 22.23
CA LEU A 300 -33.80 15.06 21.87
C LEU A 300 -34.42 13.83 22.50
N GLN A 301 -33.74 12.69 22.51
CA GLN A 301 -34.20 11.47 23.19
C GLN A 301 -34.37 11.69 24.68
N GLU A 302 -33.42 12.36 25.35
CA GLU A 302 -33.53 12.72 26.76
C GLU A 302 -34.75 13.61 27.03
N ARG A 303 -34.98 14.62 26.17
CA ARG A 303 -36.17 15.50 26.30
C ARG A 303 -37.48 14.73 26.12
N VAL A 304 -37.58 13.84 25.16
CA VAL A 304 -38.74 13.00 24.92
C VAL A 304 -39.01 12.08 26.13
N GLN A 305 -37.92 11.47 26.64
CA GLN A 305 -38.01 10.59 27.80
C GLN A 305 -38.49 11.38 29.06
N LEU A 306 -37.94 12.57 29.30
CA LEU A 306 -38.37 13.45 30.36
C LEU A 306 -39.84 13.85 30.22
N ALA A 307 -40.28 14.19 29.01
CA ALA A 307 -41.70 14.51 28.75
C ALA A 307 -42.62 13.31 29.03
N HIS A 308 -42.18 12.11 28.66
CA HIS A 308 -42.94 10.87 28.94
C HIS A 308 -43.02 10.57 30.44
N ASP A 309 -41.89 10.69 31.14
CA ASP A 309 -41.85 10.48 32.60
C ASP A 309 -42.66 11.53 33.36
N LEU A 310 -42.67 12.80 32.88
CA LEU A 310 -43.56 13.85 33.41
C LEU A 310 -45.03 13.51 33.18
N HIS A 311 -45.38 13.11 31.96
CA HIS A 311 -46.75 12.73 31.62
C HIS A 311 -47.27 11.56 32.48
N ASP A 312 -46.47 10.50 32.61
CA ASP A 312 -46.87 9.31 33.37
C ASP A 312 -46.90 9.56 34.87
N GLY A 313 -45.98 10.34 35.37
CA GLY A 313 -45.90 10.68 36.79
C GLY A 313 -46.99 11.65 37.24
N ILE A 314 -47.05 12.84 36.61
CA ILE A 314 -48.03 13.90 36.98
C ILE A 314 -49.43 13.52 36.50
N GLY A 315 -49.55 12.99 35.28
CA GLY A 315 -50.81 12.57 34.71
C GLY A 315 -51.48 11.51 35.58
N GLY A 316 -50.72 10.52 36.06
CA GLY A 316 -51.24 9.47 36.97
C GLY A 316 -51.71 10.01 38.34
N SER A 317 -50.96 10.92 38.95
CA SER A 317 -51.33 11.51 40.24
C SER A 317 -52.49 12.50 40.11
N LEU A 318 -52.57 13.25 39.03
CA LEU A 318 -53.66 14.17 38.71
C LEU A 318 -55.00 13.40 38.50
N VAL A 319 -54.95 12.38 37.61
CA VAL A 319 -56.12 11.52 37.33
C VAL A 319 -56.66 10.86 38.63
N ARG A 320 -55.72 10.38 39.45
CA ARG A 320 -56.10 9.79 40.76
C ARG A 320 -56.74 10.80 41.71
N SER A 321 -56.18 12.01 41.76
CA SER A 321 -56.71 13.10 42.56
C SER A 321 -58.11 13.55 42.08
N ILE A 322 -58.30 13.67 40.78
CA ILE A 322 -59.58 13.97 40.15
C ILE A 322 -60.62 12.87 40.50
N ALA A 323 -60.22 11.60 40.31
CA ALA A 323 -61.12 10.48 40.62
C ALA A 323 -61.60 10.47 42.09
N ILE A 324 -60.71 10.80 43.04
CA ILE A 324 -61.06 10.91 44.45
C ILE A 324 -62.08 12.04 44.67
N VAL A 325 -61.92 13.18 44.06
CA VAL A 325 -62.82 14.32 44.15
C VAL A 325 -64.19 13.99 43.52
N GLU A 326 -64.16 13.38 42.30
CA GLU A 326 -65.40 12.96 41.62
C GLU A 326 -66.15 11.88 42.40
N GLN A 327 -65.48 10.93 43.02
CA GLN A 327 -66.11 9.90 43.84
C GLN A 327 -66.78 10.49 45.06
N ALA A 328 -66.14 11.47 45.70
CA ALA A 328 -66.73 12.17 46.83
C ALA A 328 -67.97 12.99 46.41
N GLN A 329 -67.96 13.61 45.27
CA GLN A 329 -69.09 14.36 44.70
C GLN A 329 -70.22 13.43 44.34
N ARG A 330 -70.00 12.27 43.76
CA ARG A 330 -71.03 11.25 43.44
C ARG A 330 -71.66 10.65 44.73
N ALA A 331 -70.80 10.47 45.74
CA ALA A 331 -71.32 9.94 47.07
C ALA A 331 -72.06 10.99 47.92
N ARG A 332 -72.19 12.22 47.45
CA ARG A 332 -72.79 13.35 48.18
C ARG A 332 -72.17 13.55 49.58
N LYS A 333 -70.92 13.12 49.79
CA LYS A 333 -70.14 13.38 51.00
C LYS A 333 -69.18 14.48 50.76
N PRO A 334 -69.30 15.68 51.36
CA PRO A 334 -68.32 16.75 51.14
C PRO A 334 -66.94 16.30 51.61
N LEU A 335 -65.94 16.44 50.76
CA LEU A 335 -64.54 16.29 51.15
C LEU A 335 -64.18 17.41 52.12
N ALA A 336 -63.68 17.08 53.31
CA ALA A 336 -63.14 18.09 54.20
C ALA A 336 -62.06 18.91 53.52
N ASN A 337 -62.06 20.22 53.70
CA ASN A 337 -61.09 21.13 53.08
C ASN A 337 -59.64 20.72 53.35
N GLU A 338 -59.35 20.11 54.48
CA GLU A 338 -58.01 19.55 54.80
C GLU A 338 -57.58 18.43 53.87
N ARG A 339 -58.50 17.61 53.39
CA ARG A 339 -58.22 16.51 52.49
C ARG A 339 -57.95 16.97 51.06
N VAL A 340 -58.64 18.02 50.61
CA VAL A 340 -58.40 18.70 49.34
C VAL A 340 -57.04 19.39 49.38
N LEU A 341 -56.74 20.07 50.49
CA LEU A 341 -55.43 20.71 50.67
C LEU A 341 -54.27 19.70 50.70
N SER A 342 -54.50 18.54 51.32
CA SER A 342 -53.48 17.45 51.29
C SER A 342 -53.21 16.90 49.88
N LEU A 343 -54.25 16.70 49.06
CA LEU A 343 -54.12 16.28 47.67
C LEU A 343 -53.35 17.32 46.82
N LEU A 344 -53.67 18.61 47.00
CA LEU A 344 -52.96 19.69 46.28
C LEU A 344 -51.50 19.81 46.73
N LYS A 345 -51.22 19.64 48.02
CA LYS A 345 -49.81 19.61 48.51
C LYS A 345 -49.07 18.41 47.96
N MET A 346 -49.67 17.24 47.87
CA MET A 346 -49.04 16.05 47.27
C MET A 346 -48.73 16.26 45.79
N LEU A 347 -49.64 16.80 45.00
CA LEU A 347 -49.44 17.15 43.60
C LEU A 347 -48.33 18.19 43.44
N ARG A 348 -48.25 19.20 44.28
CA ARG A 348 -47.18 20.19 44.27
C ARG A 348 -45.83 19.55 44.57
N ASP A 349 -45.77 18.67 45.56
CA ASP A 349 -44.52 18.01 45.98
C ASP A 349 -44.05 17.01 44.91
N ASP A 350 -44.97 16.28 44.24
CA ASP A 350 -44.68 15.42 43.10
C ASP A 350 -44.15 16.25 41.92
N LEU A 351 -44.77 17.41 41.62
CA LEU A 351 -44.30 18.33 40.56
C LEU A 351 -42.90 18.88 40.88
N ARG A 352 -42.71 19.36 42.12
CA ARG A 352 -41.42 19.92 42.55
C ARG A 352 -40.29 18.89 42.49
N GLN A 353 -40.58 17.67 42.95
CA GLN A 353 -39.63 16.60 42.93
C GLN A 353 -39.22 16.22 41.49
N MET A 354 -40.17 16.28 40.53
CA MET A 354 -39.86 16.04 39.11
C MET A 354 -39.07 17.17 38.47
N ILE A 355 -39.38 18.41 38.81
CA ILE A 355 -38.62 19.59 38.32
C ILE A 355 -37.19 19.56 38.86
N ASP A 356 -37.00 19.26 40.13
CA ASP A 356 -35.69 19.17 40.77
C ASP A 356 -34.86 18.02 40.18
N PHE A 357 -35.50 16.90 39.83
CA PHE A 357 -34.83 15.80 39.10
C PHE A 357 -34.55 16.13 37.63
N GLY A 358 -35.44 16.81 36.96
CA GLY A 358 -35.28 17.19 35.54
C GLY A 358 -34.25 18.31 35.33
N SER A 359 -34.05 19.16 36.32
CA SER A 359 -33.04 20.22 36.28
C SER A 359 -31.65 19.79 36.72
N SER A 360 -31.53 18.58 37.32
CA SER A 360 -30.26 18.02 37.77
C SER A 360 -29.58 17.12 36.70
N THR A 361 -29.77 17.38 35.41
CA THR A 361 -29.02 16.75 34.33
C THR A 361 -27.56 17.11 34.45
N GLY A 362 -26.82 16.28 35.18
CA GLY A 362 -25.37 16.47 35.42
C GLY A 362 -24.94 16.37 36.86
N THR A 363 -25.86 16.15 37.80
CA THR A 363 -25.50 15.94 39.20
C THR A 363 -24.91 14.54 39.38
N ALA A 364 -23.74 14.51 39.98
CA ALA A 364 -23.10 13.29 40.41
C ALA A 364 -24.11 12.46 41.24
N VAL A 365 -24.18 11.17 40.98
CA VAL A 365 -24.86 10.20 41.84
C VAL A 365 -24.44 10.46 43.29
N ALA A 366 -25.42 10.51 44.21
CA ALA A 366 -25.14 10.76 45.64
C ALA A 366 -23.96 9.94 46.13
N ALA A 367 -23.08 10.53 46.91
CA ALA A 367 -21.82 9.93 47.33
C ALA A 367 -22.02 8.64 48.13
N THR A 368 -23.14 8.52 48.80
CA THR A 368 -23.51 7.32 49.60
C THR A 368 -24.92 6.85 49.31
N PRO A 369 -25.24 5.56 49.48
CA PRO A 369 -26.62 5.05 49.41
C PRO A 369 -27.57 5.79 50.35
N ASP A 370 -27.11 6.15 51.56
CA ASP A 370 -27.94 6.86 52.55
C ASP A 370 -28.35 8.25 52.04
N GLN A 371 -27.42 9.01 51.43
CA GLN A 371 -27.74 10.31 50.83
C GLN A 371 -28.79 10.21 49.71
N TRP A 372 -28.71 9.14 48.94
CA TRP A 372 -29.65 8.92 47.85
C TRP A 372 -31.05 8.57 48.38
N ILE A 373 -31.15 7.78 49.44
CA ILE A 373 -32.40 7.33 50.05
C ILE A 373 -32.97 8.37 51.05
N ALA A 374 -32.17 9.31 51.54
CA ALA A 374 -32.54 10.27 52.57
C ALA A 374 -33.87 11.02 52.31
N PRO A 375 -34.20 11.48 51.09
CA PRO A 375 -35.47 12.15 50.84
C PRO A 375 -36.66 11.19 51.05
N LEU A 376 -36.54 9.93 50.64
CA LEU A 376 -37.54 8.90 50.79
C LEU A 376 -37.71 8.54 52.27
N ARG A 377 -36.60 8.31 52.97
CA ARG A 377 -36.54 8.06 54.42
C ARG A 377 -37.28 9.17 55.19
N HIS A 378 -36.88 10.43 54.95
CA HIS A 378 -37.53 11.56 55.67
C HIS A 378 -39.02 11.66 55.46
N ARG A 379 -39.49 11.41 54.23
CA ARG A 379 -40.92 11.43 53.91
C ARG A 379 -41.67 10.33 54.59
N PHE A 380 -41.17 9.09 54.53
CA PHE A 380 -41.91 7.94 55.13
C PHE A 380 -41.78 7.87 56.62
N THR A 381 -40.68 8.35 57.22
CA THR A 381 -40.57 8.52 58.70
C THR A 381 -41.69 9.34 59.21
N ARG A 382 -42.00 10.49 58.63
CA ARG A 382 -43.14 11.32 59.11
C ARG A 382 -44.49 10.61 58.99
N ILE A 383 -44.68 9.82 57.91
CA ILE A 383 -45.92 9.09 57.71
C ILE A 383 -46.05 7.95 58.75
N PHE A 384 -44.98 7.26 59.04
CA PHE A 384 -44.98 6.17 60.04
C PHE A 384 -45.16 6.71 61.45
N ASP A 385 -44.54 7.86 61.77
CA ASP A 385 -44.74 8.54 63.06
C ASP A 385 -46.22 9.02 63.25
N GLU A 386 -46.78 9.59 62.19
CA GLU A 386 -48.22 10.02 62.22
C GLU A 386 -49.20 8.84 62.35
N LEU A 387 -48.81 7.68 61.77
CA LEU A 387 -49.60 6.45 61.83
C LEU A 387 -49.29 5.58 63.07
N GLN A 388 -48.34 5.98 63.90
CA GLN A 388 -47.80 5.24 65.03
C GLN A 388 -47.37 3.81 64.69
N ILE A 389 -46.75 3.61 63.49
CA ILE A 389 -46.19 2.35 63.03
C ILE A 389 -44.70 2.34 63.41
N PRO A 390 -44.26 1.36 64.24
CA PRO A 390 -42.82 1.19 64.49
C PRO A 390 -42.04 0.90 63.19
N TRP A 391 -40.88 1.58 63.00
CA TRP A 391 -40.10 1.44 61.80
C TRP A 391 -38.61 1.40 62.10
N GLU A 392 -37.81 0.73 61.21
CA GLU A 392 -36.37 0.61 61.28
C GLU A 392 -35.81 0.81 59.91
N TRP A 393 -34.73 1.62 59.81
CA TRP A 393 -33.95 1.80 58.60
C TRP A 393 -32.50 1.44 58.86
N HIS A 394 -31.98 0.45 58.10
CA HIS A 394 -30.62 -0.03 58.17
C HIS A 394 -29.97 0.12 56.79
N CYS A 395 -29.56 1.32 56.43
CA CYS A 395 -28.99 1.68 55.13
C CYS A 395 -27.68 2.45 55.25
N ASP A 396 -26.93 2.22 56.33
CA ASP A 396 -25.65 2.89 56.57
C ASP A 396 -24.53 2.19 55.77
N LEU A 397 -24.48 2.46 54.47
CA LEU A 397 -23.51 1.88 53.55
C LEU A 397 -22.71 2.96 52.83
N GLU A 398 -21.42 2.68 52.62
CA GLU A 398 -20.61 3.39 51.63
C GLU A 398 -20.56 2.55 50.35
N TRP A 399 -20.49 3.21 49.18
CA TRP A 399 -20.31 2.48 47.95
C TRP A 399 -18.95 1.77 47.93
N ARG A 400 -18.94 0.46 47.81
CA ARG A 400 -17.68 -0.35 47.80
C ARG A 400 -16.79 -0.08 46.58
N SER A 401 -17.35 0.47 45.54
CA SER A 401 -16.58 0.84 44.31
C SER A 401 -17.21 2.04 43.64
N GLU A 402 -16.41 3.02 43.27
CA GLU A 402 -16.84 4.17 42.49
C GLU A 402 -17.28 3.81 41.07
N LEU A 403 -16.67 2.76 40.50
CA LEU A 403 -16.92 2.28 39.12
C LEU A 403 -18.28 1.57 38.97
N HIS A 404 -18.86 1.07 40.09
CA HIS A 404 -20.09 0.27 40.07
C HIS A 404 -21.23 0.94 40.82
N ARG A 405 -21.24 2.27 40.89
CA ARG A 405 -22.35 3.03 41.44
C ARG A 405 -23.54 2.93 40.48
N PRO A 406 -24.79 2.77 41.05
CA PRO A 406 -25.97 2.86 40.20
C PRO A 406 -26.03 4.22 39.51
N SER A 407 -26.45 4.23 38.25
CA SER A 407 -26.69 5.47 37.51
C SER A 407 -27.86 6.27 38.16
N ALA A 408 -27.94 7.56 37.89
CA ALA A 408 -29.04 8.40 38.37
C ALA A 408 -30.41 7.83 37.97
N MET A 409 -30.52 7.24 36.79
CA MET A 409 -31.76 6.58 36.32
C MET A 409 -32.07 5.30 37.09
N GLN A 410 -31.06 4.51 37.46
CA GLN A 410 -31.23 3.33 38.30
C GLN A 410 -31.66 3.74 39.71
N CYS A 411 -31.03 4.75 40.30
CA CYS A 411 -31.38 5.30 41.60
C CYS A 411 -32.82 5.80 41.64
N LEU A 412 -33.28 6.52 40.61
CA LEU A 412 -34.67 6.99 40.52
C LEU A 412 -35.63 5.83 40.41
N SER A 413 -35.36 4.84 39.59
CA SER A 413 -36.22 3.67 39.42
C SER A 413 -36.34 2.86 40.70
N LEU A 414 -35.22 2.68 41.43
CA LEU A 414 -35.20 2.01 42.73
C LEU A 414 -36.01 2.79 43.79
N ALA A 415 -35.84 4.13 43.87
CA ALA A 415 -36.60 4.97 44.78
C ALA A 415 -38.10 4.86 44.52
N ARG A 416 -38.52 4.82 43.25
CA ARG A 416 -39.94 4.63 42.90
C ARG A 416 -40.47 3.23 43.26
N ILE A 417 -39.65 2.18 43.13
CA ILE A 417 -40.03 0.84 43.59
C ILE A 417 -40.19 0.83 45.09
N MET A 418 -39.28 1.43 45.85
CA MET A 418 -39.36 1.53 47.30
C MET A 418 -40.60 2.34 47.75
N GLU A 419 -40.86 3.47 47.09
CA GLU A 419 -42.02 4.31 47.36
C GLU A 419 -43.33 3.55 47.18
N GLU A 420 -43.46 2.80 46.07
CA GLU A 420 -44.68 1.98 45.83
C GLU A 420 -44.81 0.83 46.83
N ALA A 421 -43.69 0.16 47.16
CA ALA A 421 -43.72 -0.92 48.15
C ALA A 421 -44.10 -0.43 49.52
N LEU A 422 -43.49 0.66 50.03
CA LEU A 422 -43.85 1.26 51.33
C LEU A 422 -45.30 1.78 51.36
N SER A 423 -45.75 2.37 50.23
CA SER A 423 -47.17 2.80 50.10
C SER A 423 -48.14 1.61 50.15
N ASN A 424 -47.73 0.46 49.58
CA ASN A 424 -48.55 -0.75 49.61
C ASN A 424 -48.59 -1.33 51.02
N SER A 425 -47.47 -1.35 51.75
CA SER A 425 -47.45 -1.77 53.15
C SER A 425 -48.41 -0.88 54.03
N ILE A 426 -48.38 0.43 53.85
CA ILE A 426 -49.29 1.34 54.58
C ILE A 426 -50.76 1.10 54.22
N LYS A 427 -51.05 0.92 52.91
CA LYS A 427 -52.48 0.86 52.48
C LYS A 427 -53.12 -0.51 52.64
N HIS A 428 -52.32 -1.57 52.53
CA HIS A 428 -52.88 -2.91 52.38
C HIS A 428 -52.46 -3.91 53.47
N SER A 429 -51.27 -3.74 54.10
CA SER A 429 -50.80 -4.75 55.05
C SER A 429 -51.32 -4.60 56.46
N GLN A 430 -51.78 -3.42 56.86
CA GLN A 430 -52.06 -3.11 58.26
C GLN A 430 -50.87 -3.43 59.19
N ALA A 431 -49.66 -3.09 58.67
CA ALA A 431 -48.41 -3.47 59.28
C ALA A 431 -48.26 -3.00 60.70
N ARG A 432 -47.83 -3.89 61.61
CA ARG A 432 -47.47 -3.60 62.98
C ARG A 432 -46.04 -3.04 63.11
N SER A 433 -45.13 -3.38 62.15
CA SER A 433 -43.82 -2.83 62.05
C SER A 433 -43.34 -2.87 60.59
N ILE A 434 -42.46 -1.94 60.25
CA ILE A 434 -41.82 -1.86 58.87
C ILE A 434 -40.34 -1.75 59.07
N ARG A 435 -39.60 -2.61 58.31
CA ARG A 435 -38.15 -2.60 58.29
C ARG A 435 -37.64 -2.42 56.85
N VAL A 436 -36.72 -1.50 56.67
CA VAL A 436 -36.02 -1.26 55.42
C VAL A 436 -34.53 -1.47 55.62
N SER A 437 -33.92 -2.33 54.81
CA SER A 437 -32.48 -2.57 54.87
C SER A 437 -31.85 -2.55 53.48
N CYS A 438 -30.64 -1.98 53.40
CA CYS A 438 -29.81 -1.97 52.22
C CYS A 438 -28.51 -2.73 52.49
N GLN A 439 -28.12 -3.62 51.62
CA GLN A 439 -26.89 -4.40 51.72
C GLN A 439 -26.18 -4.45 50.40
N GLN A 440 -24.86 -4.33 50.40
CA GLN A 440 -24.02 -4.50 49.22
C GLN A 440 -23.07 -5.68 49.45
N PRO A 441 -23.50 -6.92 49.15
CA PRO A 441 -22.73 -8.13 49.41
C PRO A 441 -21.49 -8.20 48.50
N SER A 442 -21.57 -7.65 47.28
CA SER A 442 -20.44 -7.53 46.36
C SER A 442 -20.41 -6.14 45.73
N PRO A 443 -19.27 -5.71 45.14
CA PRO A 443 -19.17 -4.41 44.46
C PRO A 443 -20.26 -4.17 43.42
N ASP A 444 -20.74 -5.23 42.77
CA ASP A 444 -21.67 -5.19 41.63
C ASP A 444 -23.14 -5.44 42.04
N THR A 445 -23.42 -5.71 43.31
CA THR A 445 -24.74 -6.14 43.73
C THR A 445 -25.24 -5.30 44.92
N LEU A 446 -26.33 -4.59 44.72
CA LEU A 446 -27.07 -3.88 45.78
C LEU A 446 -28.37 -4.61 46.04
N ILE A 447 -28.62 -4.99 47.30
CA ILE A 447 -29.85 -5.61 47.75
C ILE A 447 -30.58 -4.62 48.66
N ILE A 448 -31.81 -4.30 48.26
CA ILE A 448 -32.72 -3.49 49.05
C ILE A 448 -33.88 -4.42 49.51
N ARG A 449 -34.08 -4.55 50.81
CA ARG A 449 -35.12 -5.38 51.39
C ARG A 449 -36.07 -4.51 52.19
N MET A 450 -37.35 -4.69 51.95
CA MET A 450 -38.42 -4.06 52.70
C MET A 450 -39.34 -5.15 53.27
N GLU A 451 -39.50 -5.13 54.53
CA GLU A 451 -40.32 -6.13 55.32
C GLU A 451 -41.38 -5.44 56.10
N ASP A 452 -42.60 -5.98 56.13
CA ASP A 452 -43.66 -5.53 56.99
C ASP A 452 -44.26 -6.74 57.76
N GLU A 453 -44.68 -6.50 58.98
CA GLU A 453 -45.39 -7.47 59.81
C GLU A 453 -46.88 -7.20 59.70
N GLY A 454 -47.42 -7.39 58.49
CA GLY A 454 -48.83 -7.15 58.18
C GLY A 454 -49.63 -8.45 58.04
N LEU A 455 -50.84 -8.31 57.48
CA LEU A 455 -51.77 -9.43 57.27
C LEU A 455 -51.32 -10.42 56.18
N GLY A 456 -50.33 -10.06 55.41
CA GLY A 456 -49.90 -10.83 54.29
C GLY A 456 -50.94 -10.97 53.17
N PHE A 457 -50.55 -11.64 52.10
CA PHE A 457 -51.44 -11.96 50.97
C PHE A 457 -50.89 -13.17 50.19
N LYS A 458 -51.76 -13.86 49.47
CA LYS A 458 -51.33 -14.92 48.55
C LYS A 458 -50.94 -14.27 47.26
N PRO A 459 -49.67 -14.42 46.81
CA PRO A 459 -49.18 -13.81 45.57
C PRO A 459 -49.99 -14.19 44.32
N GLU A 460 -50.59 -15.40 44.33
CA GLU A 460 -51.39 -15.90 43.19
C GLU A 460 -52.80 -15.24 43.16
N SER A 461 -53.39 -14.90 44.30
CA SER A 461 -54.71 -14.25 44.38
C SER A 461 -54.67 -12.72 44.21
N ALA A 462 -53.48 -12.14 44.25
CA ALA A 462 -53.24 -10.71 44.01
C ALA A 462 -53.40 -10.29 42.57
N GLN A 463 -53.47 -11.25 41.64
CA GLN A 463 -53.62 -10.96 40.20
C GLN A 463 -55.00 -10.45 39.82
N ASP A 464 -56.05 -10.76 40.62
CA ASP A 464 -57.44 -10.41 40.34
C ASP A 464 -57.98 -9.17 41.11
N ALA A 465 -57.24 -8.66 42.09
CA ALA A 465 -57.69 -7.47 42.87
C ALA A 465 -57.32 -6.17 42.12
N SER A 466 -58.34 -5.44 41.69
CA SER A 466 -58.21 -4.17 40.95
C SER A 466 -57.49 -3.10 41.78
N GLY A 467 -56.24 -2.85 41.50
CA GLY A 467 -55.43 -1.81 42.13
C GLY A 467 -54.09 -2.33 42.66
N PHE A 468 -54.05 -3.42 43.42
CA PHE A 468 -52.80 -4.02 43.92
C PHE A 468 -51.95 -4.64 42.81
N SER A 469 -52.61 -5.27 41.86
CA SER A 469 -51.98 -5.85 40.68
C SER A 469 -51.28 -4.81 39.76
N VAL A 470 -51.75 -3.55 39.75
CA VAL A 470 -51.13 -2.48 38.91
C VAL A 470 -49.82 -2.01 39.53
N GLY A 471 -49.76 -1.79 40.85
CA GLY A 471 -48.53 -1.40 41.55
C GLY A 471 -47.42 -2.46 41.43
N MET A 472 -47.76 -3.73 41.64
CA MET A 472 -46.84 -4.86 41.54
C MET A 472 -46.28 -5.00 40.11
N ARG A 473 -47.12 -4.89 39.08
CA ARG A 473 -46.68 -4.91 37.68
C ARG A 473 -45.79 -3.72 37.35
N SER A 474 -46.11 -2.53 37.87
CA SER A 474 -45.30 -1.33 37.69
C SER A 474 -43.91 -1.49 38.31
N MET A 475 -43.84 -2.00 39.55
CA MET A 475 -42.55 -2.28 40.20
C MET A 475 -41.73 -3.30 39.45
N ALA A 476 -42.30 -4.41 38.99
CA ALA A 476 -41.63 -5.43 38.21
C ALA A 476 -41.14 -4.90 36.85
N ALA A 477 -41.91 -4.05 36.17
CA ALA A 477 -41.52 -3.41 34.92
C ALA A 477 -40.33 -2.43 35.10
N ARG A 478 -40.37 -1.63 36.20
CA ARG A 478 -39.28 -0.71 36.55
C ARG A 478 -38.00 -1.47 36.91
N ALA A 479 -38.09 -2.55 37.69
CA ALA A 479 -36.95 -3.39 38.03
C ALA A 479 -36.28 -3.97 36.75
N ARG A 480 -37.06 -4.55 35.85
CA ARG A 480 -36.53 -5.08 34.56
C ARG A 480 -35.85 -4.02 33.70
N ARG A 481 -36.39 -2.80 33.66
CA ARG A 481 -35.84 -1.68 32.90
C ARG A 481 -34.40 -1.32 33.33
N ILE A 482 -34.11 -1.45 34.62
CA ILE A 482 -32.80 -1.14 35.20
C ILE A 482 -31.87 -2.37 35.34
N GLY A 483 -32.29 -3.53 34.83
CA GLY A 483 -31.56 -4.78 34.98
C GLY A 483 -31.60 -5.38 36.40
N ALA A 484 -32.55 -4.96 37.24
CA ALA A 484 -32.73 -5.50 38.59
C ALA A 484 -33.75 -6.61 38.61
N SER A 485 -33.66 -7.50 39.60
CA SER A 485 -34.67 -8.51 39.93
C SER A 485 -35.52 -8.05 41.10
N LEU A 486 -36.84 -8.21 41.00
CA LEU A 486 -37.77 -7.97 42.07
C LEU A 486 -38.35 -9.33 42.57
N ARG A 487 -38.18 -9.60 43.83
CA ARG A 487 -38.79 -10.75 44.49
C ARG A 487 -39.74 -10.28 45.58
N VAL A 488 -40.89 -10.88 45.64
CA VAL A 488 -41.91 -10.59 46.66
C VAL A 488 -42.34 -11.91 47.29
N ASP A 489 -42.10 -12.01 48.58
CA ASP A 489 -42.49 -13.13 49.39
C ASP A 489 -43.55 -12.64 50.41
N SER A 490 -44.64 -13.37 50.58
CA SER A 490 -45.69 -13.05 51.57
C SER A 490 -46.30 -14.33 52.13
N THR A 491 -46.52 -14.32 53.41
CA THR A 491 -47.21 -15.41 54.17
C THR A 491 -48.43 -14.83 54.85
N LEU A 492 -49.53 -15.56 54.82
CA LEU A 492 -50.79 -15.20 55.54
C LEU A 492 -50.68 -15.48 57.04
#